data_20f615a2b57978291cd1177fad262ec1
#
_entry.id   20f615a2b57978291cd1177fad262ec1
#
_cell.length_a   1.000
_cell.length_b   1.000
_cell.length_c   1.000
_cell.angle_alpha   90.00
_cell.angle_beta   90.00
_cell.angle_gamma   90.00
#
_symmetry.space_group_name_H-M   'P 1'
#
loop_
_entity.id
_entity.type
_entity.pdbx_description
1 polymer ?
#
loop_
_entity_poly.entity_id
_entity_poly.type
_entity_poly.pdbx_seq_one_letter_code
_entity_poly.pdbx_strand_id
1 'polypeptide(L)'
;LHQPKLLLETCSLSGQRLTAGSDYELELQLKNKHTTRKICNLKVTLASEENSLLPETSSAYFPEISPGGTATVKTKLHISESAQQKSTPLELQFEYEDDKGTACTGSEKTLLQVSQPVGIQMEGFQLADTLYSLDTVSGTVRVLNTGKAPLYNVQVQLQVPGLFPRESVFAGTLEAGQTGEGSMNIYVGTRDMKAVGESSQGSDEEKYGLVEGKLVLTYEDAYGETYTQEQ
;
A
#
# COMPACT_ATOMS: atom_id res chain seq x y z
N LEU A 1 30.41 1.35 36.73
CA LEU A 1 30.97 1.75 35.45
C LEU A 1 30.08 1.16 34.36
N HIS A 2 29.23 2.00 33.73
CA HIS A 2 28.35 1.54 32.68
C HIS A 2 29.14 1.41 31.36
N GLN A 3 28.88 0.32 30.62
CA GLN A 3 29.42 0.11 29.27
C GLN A 3 28.82 1.14 28.32
N PRO A 4 29.56 1.59 27.28
CA PRO A 4 29.00 2.45 26.26
C PRO A 4 27.90 1.71 25.51
N LYS A 5 26.79 2.43 25.19
CA LYS A 5 25.65 1.90 24.44
C LYS A 5 25.54 2.61 23.10
N LEU A 6 25.41 1.80 22.05
CA LEU A 6 25.13 2.27 20.71
C LEU A 6 23.64 2.18 20.46
N LEU A 7 23.03 3.27 19.97
CA LEU A 7 21.61 3.32 19.62
C LEU A 7 21.44 3.83 18.18
N LEU A 8 20.43 3.34 17.49
CA LEU A 8 19.96 3.93 16.23
C LEU A 8 19.28 5.26 16.53
N GLU A 9 19.78 6.35 15.97
CA GLU A 9 19.22 7.70 16.17
C GLU A 9 18.27 8.08 15.03
N THR A 10 18.65 7.82 13.78
CA THR A 10 17.82 8.11 12.61
C THR A 10 17.93 7.03 11.54
N CYS A 11 16.84 6.87 10.78
CA CYS A 11 16.77 6.08 9.57
C CYS A 11 16.13 6.94 8.47
N SER A 12 16.83 7.11 7.35
CA SER A 12 16.40 7.96 6.23
C SER A 12 15.08 7.53 5.59
N LEU A 13 14.74 6.24 5.69
CA LEU A 13 13.53 5.66 5.08
C LEU A 13 12.37 5.52 6.07
N SER A 14 12.53 6.01 7.30
CA SER A 14 11.46 5.98 8.31
C SER A 14 10.26 6.81 7.86
N GLY A 15 9.06 6.25 7.97
CA GLY A 15 7.82 6.92 7.59
C GLY A 15 7.53 6.97 6.08
N GLN A 16 8.43 6.46 5.24
CA GLN A 16 8.21 6.35 3.80
C GLN A 16 7.57 4.99 3.45
N ARG A 17 6.73 4.97 2.41
CA ARG A 17 6.27 3.72 1.79
C ARG A 17 7.26 3.27 0.73
N LEU A 18 7.81 2.09 0.94
CA LEU A 18 8.81 1.49 0.07
C LEU A 18 8.13 0.47 -0.84
N THR A 19 8.17 0.72 -2.14
CA THR A 19 7.53 -0.15 -3.12
C THR A 19 8.35 -1.42 -3.34
N ALA A 20 7.70 -2.58 -3.27
CA ALA A 20 8.31 -3.86 -3.61
C ALA A 20 8.87 -3.86 -5.03
N GLY A 21 10.05 -4.44 -5.22
CA GLY A 21 10.78 -4.42 -6.48
C GLY A 21 11.56 -3.13 -6.77
N SER A 22 11.67 -2.20 -5.82
CA SER A 22 12.38 -0.93 -5.98
C SER A 22 13.61 -0.82 -5.09
N ASP A 23 14.53 0.06 -5.49
CA ASP A 23 15.76 0.36 -4.78
C ASP A 23 15.67 1.71 -4.08
N TYR A 24 16.28 1.81 -2.89
CA TYR A 24 16.33 3.03 -2.09
C TYR A 24 17.71 3.23 -1.49
N GLU A 25 18.12 4.48 -1.32
CA GLU A 25 19.30 4.80 -0.53
C GLU A 25 18.97 4.79 0.96
N LEU A 26 19.58 3.86 1.69
CA LEU A 26 19.44 3.73 3.14
C LEU A 26 20.59 4.43 3.84
N GLU A 27 20.26 5.30 4.77
CA GLU A 27 21.19 5.92 5.69
C GLU A 27 20.72 5.72 7.12
N LEU A 28 21.56 5.09 7.94
CA LEU A 28 21.31 4.82 9.36
C LEU A 28 22.34 5.57 10.19
N GLN A 29 21.91 6.44 11.07
CA GLN A 29 22.78 7.15 11.98
C GLN A 29 22.77 6.49 13.36
N LEU A 30 23.93 6.01 13.78
CA LEU A 30 24.14 5.35 15.05
C LEU A 30 24.86 6.35 15.99
N LYS A 31 24.49 6.34 17.26
CA LYS A 31 25.06 7.25 18.26
C LYS A 31 25.57 6.51 19.49
N ASN A 32 26.83 6.80 19.83
CA ASN A 32 27.37 6.42 21.14
C ASN A 32 26.75 7.32 22.22
N LYS A 33 25.87 6.75 23.04
CA LYS A 33 25.17 7.51 24.11
C LYS A 33 26.00 7.74 25.36
N HIS A 34 27.22 7.19 25.43
CA HIS A 34 28.11 7.42 26.57
C HIS A 34 28.83 8.78 26.45
N THR A 35 28.92 9.49 27.55
CA THR A 35 29.48 10.86 27.59
C THR A 35 30.99 10.93 27.71
N THR A 36 31.63 9.83 28.16
CA THR A 36 33.07 9.82 28.45
C THR A 36 33.83 8.63 27.87
N ARG A 37 33.12 7.57 27.41
CA ARG A 37 33.76 6.35 26.88
C ARG A 37 33.51 6.20 25.40
N LYS A 38 34.54 5.87 24.67
CA LYS A 38 34.48 5.58 23.25
C LYS A 38 34.05 4.13 22.95
N ILE A 39 33.56 3.89 21.77
CA ILE A 39 33.34 2.58 21.18
C ILE A 39 34.45 2.32 20.18
N CYS A 40 35.01 1.10 20.22
CA CYS A 40 36.07 0.67 19.32
C CYS A 40 35.63 -0.57 18.54
N ASN A 41 36.20 -0.75 17.35
CA ASN A 41 36.04 -1.95 16.51
C ASN A 41 34.55 -2.33 16.28
N LEU A 42 33.71 -1.34 16.02
CA LEU A 42 32.29 -1.59 15.78
C LEU A 42 32.08 -2.27 14.44
N LYS A 43 31.46 -3.43 14.47
CA LYS A 43 30.85 -4.08 13.31
C LYS A 43 29.31 -3.97 13.45
N VAL A 44 28.68 -3.47 12.40
CA VAL A 44 27.21 -3.42 12.27
C VAL A 44 26.80 -4.43 11.23
N THR A 45 25.84 -5.30 11.53
CA THR A 45 25.26 -6.24 10.58
C THR A 45 23.77 -5.93 10.41
N LEU A 46 23.33 -5.82 9.15
CA LEU A 46 21.94 -5.61 8.77
C LEU A 46 21.30 -6.93 8.38
N ALA A 47 20.11 -7.19 8.88
CA ALA A 47 19.32 -8.37 8.58
C ALA A 47 17.84 -8.03 8.46
N SER A 48 17.11 -8.85 7.71
CA SER A 48 15.66 -8.74 7.57
C SER A 48 15.04 -10.13 7.60
N GLU A 49 13.86 -10.22 8.19
CA GLU A 49 13.07 -11.44 8.15
C GLU A 49 12.64 -11.75 6.70
N GLU A 50 12.60 -13.03 6.35
CA GLU A 50 12.11 -13.54 5.06
C GLU A 50 12.80 -12.92 3.82
N ASN A 51 13.99 -12.34 3.97
CA ASN A 51 14.70 -11.63 2.90
C ASN A 51 13.84 -10.58 2.16
N SER A 52 12.96 -9.90 2.88
CA SER A 52 12.10 -8.87 2.31
C SER A 52 12.85 -7.57 2.03
N LEU A 53 13.84 -7.25 2.85
CA LEU A 53 14.70 -6.08 2.73
C LEU A 53 16.13 -6.56 2.47
N LEU A 54 16.68 -6.22 1.31
CA LEU A 54 17.97 -6.72 0.83
C LEU A 54 18.98 -5.57 0.72
N PRO A 55 19.77 -5.29 1.78
CA PRO A 55 20.85 -4.32 1.68
C PRO A 55 21.95 -4.84 0.75
N GLU A 56 22.46 -3.99 -0.15
CA GLU A 56 23.55 -4.31 -1.06
C GLU A 56 24.82 -4.68 -0.26
N THR A 57 25.06 -3.94 0.84
CA THR A 57 26.10 -4.23 1.82
C THR A 57 25.44 -4.50 3.16
N SER A 58 25.54 -5.75 3.63
CA SER A 58 24.90 -6.18 4.88
C SER A 58 25.74 -5.93 6.13
N SER A 59 26.94 -5.39 6.01
CA SER A 59 27.79 -5.07 7.16
C SER A 59 28.61 -3.81 6.93
N ALA A 60 28.87 -3.09 8.03
CA ALA A 60 29.75 -1.93 8.04
C ALA A 60 30.69 -2.00 9.25
N TYR A 61 31.89 -1.43 9.12
CA TYR A 61 32.90 -1.40 10.16
C TYR A 61 33.34 0.04 10.46
N PHE A 62 33.44 0.34 11.74
CA PHE A 62 33.92 1.64 12.24
C PHE A 62 35.00 1.40 13.29
N PRO A 63 36.23 1.91 13.08
CA PRO A 63 37.33 1.68 14.00
C PRO A 63 37.10 2.31 15.37
N GLU A 64 36.46 3.48 15.41
CA GLU A 64 36.20 4.21 16.66
C GLU A 64 35.01 5.14 16.53
N ILE A 65 34.20 5.24 17.60
CA ILE A 65 33.20 6.28 17.78
C ILE A 65 33.46 6.97 19.13
N SER A 66 33.77 8.27 19.08
CA SER A 66 34.00 9.08 20.26
C SER A 66 32.78 9.14 21.18
N PRO A 67 32.94 9.49 22.45
CA PRO A 67 31.81 9.73 23.37
C PRO A 67 30.84 10.77 22.77
N GLY A 68 29.54 10.43 22.74
CA GLY A 68 28.51 11.28 22.11
C GLY A 68 28.60 11.38 20.60
N GLY A 69 29.59 10.74 19.98
CA GLY A 69 29.81 10.73 18.53
C GLY A 69 28.83 9.84 17.78
N THR A 70 28.80 9.99 16.45
CA THR A 70 27.95 9.25 15.54
C THR A 70 28.73 8.47 14.51
N ALA A 71 28.14 7.36 14.04
CA ALA A 71 28.59 6.63 12.87
C ALA A 71 27.43 6.49 11.89
N THR A 72 27.68 6.63 10.60
CA THR A 72 26.65 6.57 9.57
C THR A 72 26.87 5.36 8.67
N VAL A 73 25.89 4.46 8.64
CA VAL A 73 25.84 3.33 7.70
C VAL A 73 25.08 3.78 6.46
N LYS A 74 25.69 3.65 5.29
CA LYS A 74 25.09 3.96 3.99
C LYS A 74 25.14 2.73 3.11
N THR A 75 24.00 2.32 2.57
CA THR A 75 23.90 1.24 1.61
C THR A 75 22.67 1.41 0.74
N LYS A 76 22.68 0.83 -0.46
CA LYS A 76 21.47 0.68 -1.24
C LYS A 76 20.64 -0.46 -0.65
N LEU A 77 19.34 -0.25 -0.54
CA LEU A 77 18.37 -1.22 -0.05
C LEU A 77 17.42 -1.59 -1.17
N HIS A 78 17.43 -2.85 -1.58
CA HIS A 78 16.44 -3.41 -2.50
C HIS A 78 15.26 -3.99 -1.72
N ILE A 79 14.04 -3.66 -2.12
CA ILE A 79 12.83 -4.25 -1.56
C ILE A 79 12.44 -5.42 -2.45
N SER A 80 12.42 -6.63 -1.91
CA SER A 80 12.07 -7.83 -2.67
C SER A 80 10.71 -7.70 -3.36
N GLU A 81 10.60 -8.18 -4.61
CA GLU A 81 9.34 -8.23 -5.35
C GLU A 81 8.27 -9.10 -4.67
N SER A 82 8.71 -10.05 -3.85
CA SER A 82 7.84 -10.94 -3.07
C SER A 82 7.56 -10.44 -1.66
N ALA A 83 8.10 -9.27 -1.27
CA ALA A 83 7.90 -8.73 0.06
C ALA A 83 6.40 -8.46 0.31
N GLN A 84 5.92 -8.89 1.47
CA GLN A 84 4.53 -8.68 1.86
C GLN A 84 4.26 -7.21 2.14
N GLN A 85 3.04 -6.76 1.86
CA GLN A 85 2.58 -5.41 2.20
C GLN A 85 2.32 -5.30 3.71
N LYS A 86 3.36 -4.98 4.44
CA LYS A 86 3.34 -4.81 5.91
C LYS A 86 4.52 -3.96 6.37
N SER A 87 4.46 -3.50 7.62
CA SER A 87 5.64 -2.97 8.31
C SER A 87 6.63 -4.08 8.58
N THR A 88 7.82 -3.99 7.96
CA THR A 88 8.86 -5.02 8.00
C THR A 88 10.05 -4.52 8.82
N PRO A 89 10.52 -5.28 9.82
CA PRO A 89 11.67 -4.88 10.61
C PRO A 89 12.97 -5.02 9.82
N LEU A 90 13.78 -3.97 9.86
CA LEU A 90 15.21 -4.03 9.55
C LEU A 90 15.95 -4.15 10.87
N GLU A 91 16.70 -5.23 11.06
CA GLU A 91 17.46 -5.51 12.26
C GLU A 91 18.90 -5.06 12.09
N LEU A 92 19.42 -4.41 13.12
CA LEU A 92 20.81 -4.04 13.24
C LEU A 92 21.41 -4.81 14.42
N GLN A 93 22.48 -5.54 14.16
CA GLN A 93 23.26 -6.22 15.20
C GLN A 93 24.61 -5.52 15.33
N PHE A 94 25.05 -5.30 16.57
CA PHE A 94 26.27 -4.61 16.90
C PHE A 94 27.22 -5.54 17.64
N GLU A 95 28.46 -5.59 17.19
CA GLU A 95 29.60 -6.18 17.90
C GLU A 95 30.66 -5.10 18.02
N TYR A 96 31.09 -4.75 19.22
CA TYR A 96 32.07 -3.71 19.47
C TYR A 96 32.85 -3.96 20.75
N GLU A 97 33.88 -3.16 20.98
CA GLU A 97 34.66 -3.14 22.19
C GLU A 97 34.52 -1.77 22.90
N ASP A 98 34.62 -1.79 24.19
CA ASP A 98 34.77 -0.55 24.96
C ASP A 98 36.23 -0.05 24.92
N ASP A 99 36.52 1.10 25.52
CA ASP A 99 37.83 1.71 25.61
C ASP A 99 38.88 0.89 26.37
N LYS A 100 38.47 -0.22 27.00
CA LYS A 100 39.34 -1.20 27.71
C LYS A 100 39.50 -2.51 26.95
N GLY A 101 38.92 -2.63 25.75
CA GLY A 101 38.94 -3.85 24.97
C GLY A 101 37.94 -4.91 25.43
N THR A 102 36.94 -4.51 26.23
CA THR A 102 35.88 -5.44 26.67
C THR A 102 34.85 -5.58 25.55
N ALA A 103 34.61 -6.82 25.12
CA ALA A 103 33.61 -7.11 24.08
C ALA A 103 32.20 -6.77 24.55
N CYS A 104 31.44 -6.10 23.68
CA CYS A 104 30.08 -5.69 23.88
C CYS A 104 29.25 -6.07 22.65
N THR A 105 27.98 -6.37 22.86
CA THR A 105 27.00 -6.62 21.79
C THR A 105 25.75 -5.80 22.02
N GLY A 106 25.01 -5.55 20.95
CA GLY A 106 23.72 -4.87 21.01
C GLY A 106 22.90 -5.13 19.78
N SER A 107 21.66 -4.77 19.81
CA SER A 107 20.78 -4.83 18.65
C SER A 107 19.75 -3.72 18.68
N GLU A 108 19.34 -3.27 17.50
CA GLU A 108 18.29 -2.30 17.28
C GLU A 108 17.40 -2.77 16.13
N LYS A 109 16.17 -2.26 16.08
CA LYS A 109 15.24 -2.53 14.98
C LYS A 109 14.61 -1.22 14.54
N THR A 110 14.42 -1.07 13.23
CA THR A 110 13.58 -0.03 12.66
C THR A 110 12.53 -0.66 11.76
N LEU A 111 11.31 -0.14 11.78
CA LEU A 111 10.21 -0.63 10.95
C LEU A 111 10.15 0.18 9.65
N LEU A 112 10.21 -0.51 8.53
CA LEU A 112 10.05 0.06 7.19
C LEU A 112 8.72 -0.39 6.60
N GLN A 113 7.95 0.56 6.06
CA GLN A 113 6.64 0.27 5.47
C GLN A 113 6.82 -0.21 4.03
N VAL A 114 6.60 -1.50 3.80
CA VAL A 114 6.61 -2.08 2.46
C VAL A 114 5.21 -2.02 1.85
N SER A 115 5.10 -1.59 0.61
CA SER A 115 3.86 -1.56 -0.15
C SER A 115 4.01 -2.31 -1.48
N GLN A 116 2.97 -3.07 -1.84
CA GLN A 116 2.87 -3.68 -3.15
C GLN A 116 2.13 -2.72 -4.10
N PRO A 117 2.49 -2.67 -5.38
CA PRO A 117 1.71 -1.94 -6.36
C PRO A 117 0.28 -2.47 -6.40
N VAL A 118 -0.69 -1.57 -6.27
CA VAL A 118 -2.10 -1.92 -6.40
C VAL A 118 -2.46 -2.06 -7.88
N GLY A 119 -3.33 -3.01 -8.18
CA GLY A 119 -3.84 -3.21 -9.52
C GLY A 119 -5.21 -3.86 -9.45
N ILE A 120 -6.19 -3.27 -10.12
CA ILE A 120 -7.52 -3.84 -10.28
C ILE A 120 -8.00 -3.59 -11.70
N GLN A 121 -8.66 -4.58 -12.27
CA GLN A 121 -9.23 -4.49 -13.60
C GLN A 121 -10.71 -4.81 -13.54
N MET A 122 -11.51 -3.98 -14.19
CA MET A 122 -12.90 -4.29 -14.45
C MET A 122 -12.97 -5.17 -15.70
N GLU A 123 -13.40 -6.43 -15.54
CA GLU A 123 -13.41 -7.40 -16.64
C GLU A 123 -14.67 -7.31 -17.50
N GLY A 124 -15.74 -6.70 -16.99
CA GLY A 124 -16.94 -6.50 -17.77
C GLY A 124 -18.11 -6.01 -16.93
N PHE A 125 -19.03 -5.38 -17.62
CA PHE A 125 -20.36 -5.01 -17.14
C PHE A 125 -21.38 -5.59 -18.11
N GLN A 126 -22.26 -6.44 -17.60
CA GLN A 126 -23.32 -7.06 -18.39
C GLN A 126 -24.65 -6.37 -18.08
N LEU A 127 -25.19 -5.72 -19.08
CA LEU A 127 -26.50 -5.10 -19.07
C LEU A 127 -27.11 -5.30 -20.47
N ALA A 128 -28.42 -5.37 -20.57
CA ALA A 128 -29.09 -5.47 -21.87
C ALA A 128 -28.83 -4.22 -22.73
N ASP A 129 -28.62 -4.40 -24.02
CA ASP A 129 -28.35 -3.31 -24.97
C ASP A 129 -29.54 -2.34 -25.13
N THR A 130 -30.76 -2.85 -24.90
CA THR A 130 -31.97 -2.06 -24.95
C THR A 130 -32.73 -2.17 -23.65
N LEU A 131 -33.00 -1.03 -23.04
CA LEU A 131 -33.73 -0.90 -21.79
C LEU A 131 -35.04 -0.14 -22.02
N TYR A 132 -36.09 -0.58 -21.34
CA TYR A 132 -37.39 0.08 -21.41
C TYR A 132 -37.66 0.86 -20.12
N SER A 133 -38.12 2.10 -20.26
CA SER A 133 -38.48 2.91 -19.10
C SER A 133 -39.57 2.25 -18.24
N LEU A 134 -39.49 2.42 -16.92
CA LEU A 134 -40.29 1.83 -15.86
C LEU A 134 -39.95 0.36 -15.54
N ASP A 135 -39.04 -0.26 -16.28
CA ASP A 135 -38.55 -1.59 -15.94
C ASP A 135 -37.52 -1.56 -14.79
N THR A 136 -37.34 -2.71 -14.19
CA THR A 136 -36.19 -2.98 -13.31
C THR A 136 -35.37 -4.10 -13.93
N VAL A 137 -34.11 -3.84 -14.15
CA VAL A 137 -33.17 -4.78 -14.79
C VAL A 137 -32.05 -5.10 -13.86
N SER A 138 -31.35 -6.20 -14.11
CA SER A 138 -30.13 -6.57 -13.37
C SER A 138 -28.91 -6.26 -14.20
N GLY A 139 -27.97 -5.52 -13.63
CA GLY A 139 -26.63 -5.34 -14.17
C GLY A 139 -25.63 -6.17 -13.37
N THR A 140 -24.75 -6.90 -14.05
CA THR A 140 -23.70 -7.69 -13.40
C THR A 140 -22.34 -7.12 -13.75
N VAL A 141 -21.49 -6.93 -12.72
CA VAL A 141 -20.13 -6.44 -12.87
C VAL A 141 -19.15 -7.47 -12.34
N ARG A 142 -18.00 -7.55 -13.00
CA ARG A 142 -16.90 -8.44 -12.63
C ARG A 142 -15.60 -7.67 -12.55
N VAL A 143 -14.85 -7.83 -11.45
CA VAL A 143 -13.57 -7.18 -11.20
C VAL A 143 -12.51 -8.21 -10.83
N LEU A 144 -11.26 -7.95 -11.21
CA LEU A 144 -10.12 -8.82 -10.94
C LEU A 144 -9.03 -8.01 -10.23
N ASN A 145 -8.58 -8.48 -9.07
CA ASN A 145 -7.37 -7.96 -8.44
C ASN A 145 -6.14 -8.46 -9.21
N THR A 146 -5.52 -7.59 -9.98
CA THR A 146 -4.32 -7.88 -10.78
C THR A 146 -3.01 -7.59 -10.02
N GLY A 147 -3.12 -7.05 -8.80
CA GLY A 147 -1.99 -6.78 -7.92
C GLY A 147 -1.49 -8.02 -7.18
N LYS A 148 -0.50 -7.83 -6.32
CA LYS A 148 0.12 -8.88 -5.49
C LYS A 148 -0.29 -8.80 -4.02
N ALA A 149 -1.10 -7.83 -3.64
CA ALA A 149 -1.62 -7.65 -2.29
C ALA A 149 -3.15 -7.69 -2.28
N PRO A 150 -3.78 -8.03 -1.15
CA PRO A 150 -5.21 -7.94 -0.98
C PRO A 150 -5.72 -6.50 -1.17
N LEU A 151 -6.92 -6.36 -1.73
CA LEU A 151 -7.68 -5.12 -1.79
C LEU A 151 -8.93 -5.26 -0.91
N TYR A 152 -9.28 -4.19 -0.23
CA TYR A 152 -10.36 -4.15 0.75
C TYR A 152 -11.46 -3.20 0.29
N ASN A 153 -12.68 -3.43 0.80
CA ASN A 153 -13.84 -2.57 0.54
C ASN A 153 -14.06 -2.29 -0.95
N VAL A 154 -13.81 -3.30 -1.79
CA VAL A 154 -13.98 -3.18 -3.25
C VAL A 154 -15.45 -3.00 -3.57
N GLN A 155 -15.79 -1.90 -4.21
CA GLN A 155 -17.15 -1.48 -4.51
C GLN A 155 -17.24 -0.89 -5.91
N VAL A 156 -18.33 -1.20 -6.63
CA VAL A 156 -18.62 -0.63 -7.94
C VAL A 156 -19.97 0.07 -7.92
N GLN A 157 -19.98 1.31 -8.41
CA GLN A 157 -21.16 2.14 -8.58
C GLN A 157 -21.41 2.44 -10.05
N LEU A 158 -22.68 2.39 -10.45
CA LEU A 158 -23.11 2.80 -11.78
C LEU A 158 -23.60 4.26 -11.75
N GLN A 159 -23.09 5.07 -12.67
CA GLN A 159 -23.48 6.47 -12.84
C GLN A 159 -23.87 6.71 -14.30
N VAL A 160 -25.13 6.63 -14.60
CA VAL A 160 -25.71 6.80 -15.94
C VAL A 160 -27.01 7.61 -15.83
N PRO A 161 -27.20 8.67 -16.62
CA PRO A 161 -28.45 9.43 -16.63
C PRO A 161 -29.64 8.53 -16.92
N GLY A 162 -30.68 8.61 -16.09
CA GLY A 162 -31.90 7.81 -16.23
C GLY A 162 -31.82 6.37 -15.73
N LEU A 163 -30.66 5.90 -15.29
CA LEU A 163 -30.50 4.60 -14.63
C LEU A 163 -30.27 4.80 -13.14
N PHE A 164 -31.10 4.17 -12.32
CA PHE A 164 -31.11 4.33 -10.87
C PHE A 164 -30.84 2.97 -10.19
N PRO A 165 -29.57 2.64 -9.93
CA PRO A 165 -29.24 1.43 -9.19
C PRO A 165 -29.73 1.57 -7.74
N ARG A 166 -30.35 0.53 -7.20
CA ARG A 166 -30.82 0.49 -5.81
C ARG A 166 -29.65 0.37 -4.82
N GLU A 167 -28.60 -0.30 -5.25
CA GLU A 167 -27.40 -0.58 -4.46
C GLU A 167 -26.16 -0.52 -5.34
N SER A 168 -25.01 -0.33 -4.73
CA SER A 168 -23.71 -0.59 -5.36
C SER A 168 -23.39 -2.08 -5.30
N VAL A 169 -22.55 -2.57 -6.19
CA VAL A 169 -21.95 -3.90 -6.05
C VAL A 169 -20.81 -3.82 -5.04
N PHE A 170 -20.92 -4.57 -3.96
CA PHE A 170 -19.87 -4.69 -2.95
C PHE A 170 -19.22 -6.08 -3.07
N ALA A 171 -17.96 -6.10 -3.54
CA ALA A 171 -17.18 -7.33 -3.69
C ALA A 171 -16.35 -7.67 -2.43
N GLY A 172 -16.27 -6.74 -1.48
CA GLY A 172 -15.57 -6.93 -0.21
C GLY A 172 -14.06 -6.97 -0.36
N THR A 173 -13.43 -7.99 0.20
CA THR A 173 -11.99 -8.22 0.10
C THR A 173 -11.68 -9.13 -1.08
N LEU A 174 -10.72 -8.71 -1.93
CA LEU A 174 -10.21 -9.51 -3.04
C LEU A 174 -8.73 -9.81 -2.81
N GLU A 175 -8.40 -11.07 -2.64
CA GLU A 175 -7.02 -11.53 -2.60
C GLU A 175 -6.33 -11.33 -3.96
N ALA A 176 -4.98 -11.37 -3.98
CA ALA A 176 -4.21 -11.28 -5.20
C ALA A 176 -4.65 -12.33 -6.23
N GLY A 177 -4.98 -11.91 -7.44
CA GLY A 177 -5.49 -12.78 -8.51
C GLY A 177 -6.93 -13.22 -8.36
N GLN A 178 -7.66 -12.78 -7.32
CA GLN A 178 -9.06 -13.13 -7.11
C GLN A 178 -9.98 -12.24 -7.94
N THR A 179 -11.03 -12.87 -8.47
CA THR A 179 -12.16 -12.19 -9.12
C THR A 179 -13.30 -11.99 -8.13
N GLY A 180 -13.88 -10.78 -8.15
CA GLY A 180 -15.13 -10.45 -7.49
C GLY A 180 -16.23 -10.23 -8.53
N GLU A 181 -17.42 -10.74 -8.27
CA GLU A 181 -18.61 -10.57 -9.13
C GLU A 181 -19.80 -10.19 -8.27
N GLY A 182 -20.65 -9.34 -8.81
CA GLY A 182 -21.90 -8.98 -8.16
C GLY A 182 -22.88 -8.35 -9.11
N SER A 183 -24.14 -8.31 -8.69
CA SER A 183 -25.23 -7.75 -9.47
C SER A 183 -25.87 -6.59 -8.73
N MET A 184 -26.39 -5.64 -9.48
CA MET A 184 -27.19 -4.53 -8.98
C MET A 184 -28.56 -4.49 -9.68
N ASN A 185 -29.60 -4.20 -8.93
CA ASN A 185 -30.92 -3.94 -9.48
C ASN A 185 -31.02 -2.47 -9.87
N ILE A 186 -31.39 -2.23 -11.13
CA ILE A 186 -31.38 -0.90 -11.73
C ILE A 186 -32.80 -0.57 -12.18
N TYR A 187 -33.38 0.47 -11.62
CA TYR A 187 -34.63 1.02 -12.14
C TYR A 187 -34.30 1.88 -13.36
N VAL A 188 -35.02 1.62 -14.46
CA VAL A 188 -34.85 2.32 -15.73
C VAL A 188 -35.89 3.46 -15.79
N GLY A 189 -35.40 4.68 -15.64
CA GLY A 189 -36.18 5.90 -15.86
C GLY A 189 -35.97 6.44 -17.26
N THR A 190 -36.30 7.73 -17.45
CA THR A 190 -35.95 8.50 -18.64
C THR A 190 -34.70 9.34 -18.37
N ARG A 191 -33.96 9.75 -19.44
CA ARG A 191 -32.69 10.46 -19.33
C ARG A 191 -32.79 11.79 -18.57
N ASP A 192 -33.94 12.45 -18.62
CA ASP A 192 -34.22 13.71 -17.94
C ASP A 192 -34.59 13.59 -16.47
N MET A 193 -34.90 12.38 -15.99
CA MET A 193 -35.14 12.12 -14.57
C MET A 193 -33.86 12.22 -13.75
N LYS A 194 -33.93 12.82 -12.58
CA LYS A 194 -32.80 12.91 -11.61
C LYS A 194 -32.97 11.97 -10.43
N ALA A 195 -34.18 11.48 -10.18
CA ALA A 195 -34.47 10.54 -9.12
C ALA A 195 -35.66 9.65 -9.48
N VAL A 196 -35.75 8.51 -8.83
CA VAL A 196 -36.90 7.59 -8.96
C VAL A 196 -38.17 8.30 -8.48
N GLY A 197 -39.25 8.24 -9.29
CA GLY A 197 -40.55 8.82 -8.98
C GLY A 197 -40.72 10.31 -9.43
N GLU A 198 -39.68 10.89 -10.03
CA GLU A 198 -39.86 12.18 -10.72
C GLU A 198 -40.66 12.01 -12.00
N SER A 199 -41.42 13.05 -12.33
CA SER A 199 -42.16 13.13 -13.60
C SER A 199 -41.22 13.60 -14.69
N SER A 200 -41.12 12.84 -15.77
CA SER A 200 -40.41 13.23 -16.98
C SER A 200 -41.16 14.37 -17.68
N GLN A 201 -40.45 15.47 -17.98
CA GLN A 201 -41.03 16.69 -18.55
C GLN A 201 -40.47 17.00 -19.96
N GLY A 202 -39.41 16.31 -20.37
CA GLY A 202 -38.77 16.56 -21.65
C GLY A 202 -39.53 16.02 -22.86
N SER A 203 -39.08 16.36 -24.05
CA SER A 203 -39.52 15.75 -25.31
C SER A 203 -39.08 14.27 -25.39
N ASP A 204 -39.62 13.52 -26.33
CA ASP A 204 -39.21 12.11 -26.52
C ASP A 204 -37.74 11.97 -26.87
N GLU A 205 -37.17 12.94 -27.57
CA GLU A 205 -35.74 12.98 -27.90
C GLU A 205 -34.86 13.23 -26.65
N GLU A 206 -35.35 13.97 -25.68
CA GLU A 206 -34.68 14.22 -24.40
C GLU A 206 -34.79 13.01 -23.45
N LYS A 207 -35.89 12.28 -23.50
CA LYS A 207 -36.22 11.17 -22.64
C LYS A 207 -35.52 9.87 -23.04
N TYR A 208 -35.45 9.60 -24.35
CA TYR A 208 -35.05 8.32 -24.89
C TYR A 208 -33.82 8.42 -25.78
N GLY A 209 -33.18 7.32 -26.08
CA GLY A 209 -32.04 7.22 -26.96
C GLY A 209 -30.79 6.72 -26.29
N LEU A 210 -29.65 6.86 -26.95
CA LEU A 210 -28.36 6.44 -26.45
C LEU A 210 -27.96 7.26 -25.21
N VAL A 211 -27.47 6.55 -24.20
CA VAL A 211 -26.98 7.17 -22.95
C VAL A 211 -25.55 6.71 -22.70
N GLU A 212 -24.70 7.67 -22.40
CA GLU A 212 -23.35 7.40 -21.92
C GLU A 212 -23.31 7.53 -20.41
N GLY A 213 -22.55 6.68 -19.77
CA GLY A 213 -22.33 6.68 -18.35
C GLY A 213 -21.02 6.06 -17.96
N LYS A 214 -20.80 5.88 -16.67
CA LYS A 214 -19.57 5.30 -16.16
C LYS A 214 -19.83 4.37 -14.98
N LEU A 215 -18.93 3.42 -14.83
CA LEU A 215 -18.75 2.65 -13.62
C LEU A 215 -17.63 3.28 -12.80
N VAL A 216 -17.89 3.48 -11.52
CA VAL A 216 -16.91 4.01 -10.56
C VAL A 216 -16.54 2.89 -9.61
N LEU A 217 -15.30 2.48 -9.68
CA LEU A 217 -14.70 1.45 -8.84
C LEU A 217 -13.92 2.11 -7.72
N THR A 218 -14.22 1.78 -6.47
CA THR A 218 -13.49 2.23 -5.29
C THR A 218 -12.97 1.03 -4.51
N TYR A 219 -11.77 1.15 -3.94
CA TYR A 219 -11.14 0.11 -3.14
C TYR A 219 -10.10 0.72 -2.20
N GLU A 220 -9.69 -0.05 -1.21
CA GLU A 220 -8.66 0.35 -0.24
C GLU A 220 -7.49 -0.63 -0.24
N ASP A 221 -6.29 -0.14 0.05
CA ASP A 221 -5.13 -0.98 0.32
C ASP A 221 -5.06 -1.42 1.79
N ALA A 222 -4.06 -2.23 2.15
CA ALA A 222 -3.85 -2.71 3.52
C ALA A 222 -3.50 -1.60 4.53
N TYR A 223 -3.15 -0.41 4.06
CA TYR A 223 -2.91 0.77 4.90
C TYR A 223 -4.13 1.69 5.03
N GLY A 224 -5.28 1.30 4.41
CA GLY A 224 -6.52 2.06 4.43
C GLY A 224 -6.53 3.26 3.47
N GLU A 225 -5.62 3.31 2.50
CA GLU A 225 -5.66 4.32 1.45
C GLU A 225 -6.69 3.96 0.40
N THR A 226 -7.55 4.91 0.08
CA THR A 226 -8.66 4.72 -0.88
C THR A 226 -8.24 5.12 -2.28
N TYR A 227 -8.55 4.28 -3.24
CA TYR A 227 -8.33 4.48 -4.67
C TYR A 227 -9.66 4.50 -5.41
N THR A 228 -9.72 5.28 -6.48
CA THR A 228 -10.91 5.39 -7.34
C THR A 228 -10.48 5.28 -8.79
N GLN A 229 -11.20 4.47 -9.56
CA GLN A 229 -11.01 4.28 -10.99
C GLN A 229 -12.36 4.37 -11.70
N GLU A 230 -12.40 5.02 -12.87
CA GLU A 230 -13.59 5.15 -13.70
C GLU A 230 -13.39 4.43 -15.05
N GLN A 231 -14.46 3.81 -15.54
CA GLN A 231 -14.52 3.18 -16.85
C GLN A 231 -15.86 3.50 -17.52
#